data_61e0b01301568fc21674f54ae60ea5b5
#
_entry.id   61e0b01301568fc21674f54ae60ea5b5
#
_cell.length_a   1.000
_cell.length_b   1.000
_cell.length_c   1.000
_cell.angle_alpha   90.00
_cell.angle_beta   90.00
_cell.angle_gamma   90.00
#
_symmetry.space_group_name_H-M   'P 1'
#
loop_
_entity.id
_entity.type
_entity.pdbx_description
1 polymer ?
#
loop_
_entity_poly.entity_id
_entity_poly.type
_entity_poly.pdbx_seq_one_letter_code
_entity_poly.pdbx_strand_id
1 'polypeptide(L)'
;TYPMAAVMVDPYTHESSWLLDTARRVLTVFRGADVRVAFVVAGTDAAGAASFLGPLTDEILTLADPDRSMARSMGLGSLPAFVAIRQDGSVIGAAEGWDPAAWRTTAADLADMTSWSRPEIPSLGDPAPYAGTAALG
;
A
#
# COMPACT_ATOMS: atom_id res chain seq x y z
N THR A 1 7.78 10.86 15.52
CA THR A 1 7.22 9.67 14.85
C THR A 1 5.96 10.04 14.10
N TYR A 2 5.83 9.57 12.88
CA TYR A 2 4.72 9.92 11.99
C TYR A 2 3.87 8.68 11.68
N PRO A 3 2.58 8.86 11.36
CA PRO A 3 1.80 7.77 10.79
C PRO A 3 2.37 7.33 9.44
N MET A 4 1.95 6.15 8.97
CA MET A 4 2.44 5.57 7.73
C MET A 4 1.28 5.24 6.81
N ALA A 5 1.48 5.50 5.52
CA ALA A 5 0.66 4.99 4.43
C ALA A 5 1.49 3.97 3.66
N ALA A 6 1.05 2.74 3.63
CA ALA A 6 1.79 1.66 2.96
C ALA A 6 0.89 0.93 1.98
N VAL A 7 1.46 0.56 0.84
CA VAL A 7 0.83 -0.41 -0.06
C VAL A 7 1.67 -1.67 -0.01
N MET A 8 1.05 -2.75 0.43
CA MET A 8 1.69 -4.06 0.48
C MET A 8 1.36 -4.83 -0.79
N VAL A 9 2.38 -5.40 -1.42
CA VAL A 9 2.27 -6.08 -2.70
C VAL A 9 2.95 -7.44 -2.65
N ASP A 10 2.50 -8.35 -3.51
CA ASP A 10 3.08 -9.68 -3.66
C ASP A 10 3.84 -9.73 -4.99
N PRO A 11 5.17 -9.91 -4.97
CA PRO A 11 5.97 -9.89 -6.20
C PRO A 11 5.74 -11.10 -7.11
N TYR A 12 5.06 -12.13 -6.62
CA TYR A 12 4.82 -13.36 -7.36
C TYR A 12 3.47 -13.38 -8.08
N THR A 13 2.69 -12.29 -7.99
CA THR A 13 1.36 -12.22 -8.59
C THR A 13 1.23 -11.03 -9.53
N HIS A 14 0.51 -11.23 -10.64
CA HIS A 14 0.21 -10.16 -11.59
C HIS A 14 -0.72 -9.11 -10.99
N GLU A 15 -1.64 -9.53 -10.12
CA GLU A 15 -2.62 -8.64 -9.49
C GLU A 15 -1.96 -7.50 -8.73
N SER A 16 -0.84 -7.77 -8.04
CA SER A 16 -0.08 -6.72 -7.38
C SER A 16 0.64 -5.81 -8.39
N SER A 17 1.21 -6.39 -9.46
CA SER A 17 1.91 -5.59 -10.47
C SER A 17 0.97 -4.65 -11.24
N TRP A 18 -0.28 -5.05 -11.45
CA TRP A 18 -1.26 -4.23 -12.16
C TRP A 18 -1.60 -2.93 -11.45
N LEU A 19 -1.39 -2.87 -10.13
CA LEU A 19 -1.80 -1.73 -9.32
C LEU A 19 -0.65 -0.78 -8.97
N LEU A 20 0.58 -1.04 -9.41
CA LEU A 20 1.74 -0.25 -8.99
C LEU A 20 1.61 1.23 -9.36
N ASP A 21 1.16 1.57 -10.55
CA ASP A 21 1.00 2.96 -10.97
C ASP A 21 -0.09 3.66 -10.15
N THR A 22 -1.21 3.00 -9.93
CA THR A 22 -2.30 3.53 -9.10
C THR A 22 -1.84 3.73 -7.66
N ALA A 23 -1.14 2.75 -7.09
CA ALA A 23 -0.61 2.83 -5.74
C ALA A 23 0.40 3.97 -5.61
N ARG A 24 1.30 4.13 -6.59
CA ARG A 24 2.23 5.25 -6.61
C ARG A 24 1.49 6.58 -6.57
N ARG A 25 0.46 6.74 -7.37
CA ARG A 25 -0.34 7.99 -7.42
C ARG A 25 -0.99 8.28 -6.07
N VAL A 26 -1.59 7.28 -5.45
CA VAL A 26 -2.24 7.43 -4.14
C VAL A 26 -1.21 7.78 -3.05
N LEU A 27 -0.10 7.06 -2.99
CA LEU A 27 0.92 7.29 -1.97
C LEU A 27 1.57 8.66 -2.11
N THR A 28 1.83 9.12 -3.33
CA THR A 28 2.52 10.40 -3.55
C THR A 28 1.67 11.61 -3.12
N VAL A 29 0.35 11.48 -3.05
CA VAL A 29 -0.51 12.53 -2.50
C VAL A 29 -0.15 12.82 -1.04
N PHE A 30 0.21 11.80 -0.27
CA PHE A 30 0.55 11.96 1.14
C PHE A 30 2.02 12.33 1.40
N ARG A 31 2.85 12.39 0.38
CA ARG A 31 4.29 12.64 0.54
C ARG A 31 4.58 14.00 1.19
N GLY A 32 3.76 15.02 0.94
CA GLY A 32 3.93 16.35 1.52
C GLY A 32 3.32 16.51 2.91
N ALA A 33 2.54 15.53 3.38
CA ALA A 33 1.99 15.50 4.71
C ALA A 33 3.01 14.95 5.70
N ASP A 34 2.72 15.05 7.00
CA ASP A 34 3.52 14.41 8.03
C ASP A 34 3.18 12.91 8.11
N VAL A 35 3.39 12.22 7.00
CA VAL A 35 3.09 10.79 6.80
C VAL A 35 4.27 10.15 6.10
N ARG A 36 4.73 9.01 6.61
CA ARG A 36 5.70 8.18 5.89
C ARG A 36 4.95 7.36 4.85
N VAL A 37 5.44 7.36 3.62
CA VAL A 37 4.86 6.55 2.54
C VAL A 37 5.83 5.45 2.15
N ALA A 38 5.31 4.25 1.92
CA ALA A 38 6.14 3.09 1.62
C ALA A 38 5.40 2.05 0.79
N PHE A 39 6.18 1.31 -0.02
CA PHE A 39 5.78 0.00 -0.50
C PHE A 39 6.35 -1.07 0.42
N VAL A 40 5.57 -2.08 0.72
CA VAL A 40 6.01 -3.28 1.44
C VAL A 40 5.86 -4.47 0.50
N VAL A 41 6.96 -5.15 0.21
CA VAL A 41 6.97 -6.28 -0.72
C VAL A 41 7.05 -7.58 0.07
N ALA A 42 5.98 -8.36 0.06
CA ALA A 42 5.84 -9.56 0.87
C ALA A 42 6.52 -10.76 0.22
N GLY A 43 7.05 -11.65 1.06
CA GLY A 43 7.55 -12.94 0.62
C GLY A 43 8.88 -12.91 -0.11
N THR A 44 9.64 -11.82 -0.03
CA THR A 44 10.95 -11.68 -0.66
C THR A 44 11.87 -10.82 0.20
N ASP A 45 13.16 -10.85 -0.11
CA ASP A 45 14.16 -10.01 0.54
C ASP A 45 14.27 -8.63 -0.14
N ALA A 46 15.20 -7.80 0.34
CA ALA A 46 15.38 -6.45 -0.19
C ALA A 46 15.74 -6.45 -1.69
N ALA A 47 16.57 -7.40 -2.14
CA ALA A 47 16.95 -7.48 -3.55
C ALA A 47 15.74 -7.84 -4.43
N GLY A 48 14.91 -8.79 -3.98
CA GLY A 48 13.70 -9.18 -4.70
C GLY A 48 12.67 -8.05 -4.72
N ALA A 49 12.55 -7.31 -3.64
CA ALA A 49 11.66 -6.15 -3.58
C ALA A 49 12.09 -5.07 -4.58
N ALA A 50 13.37 -4.75 -4.62
CA ALA A 50 13.90 -3.76 -5.55
C ALA A 50 13.72 -4.21 -7.02
N SER A 51 13.93 -5.49 -7.29
CA SER A 51 13.74 -6.06 -8.63
C SER A 51 12.27 -5.95 -9.07
N PHE A 52 11.34 -6.22 -8.18
CA PHE A 52 9.91 -6.15 -8.49
C PHE A 52 9.44 -4.71 -8.77
N LEU A 53 9.83 -3.77 -7.91
CA LEU A 53 9.38 -2.39 -8.02
C LEU A 53 10.16 -1.59 -9.07
N GLY A 54 11.39 -1.99 -9.38
CA GLY A 54 12.21 -1.29 -10.36
C GLY A 54 12.45 0.17 -9.98
N PRO A 55 12.20 1.13 -10.91
CA PRO A 55 12.43 2.55 -10.65
C PRO A 55 11.65 3.14 -9.47
N LEU A 56 10.56 2.52 -9.06
CA LEU A 56 9.77 2.99 -7.91
C LEU A 56 10.57 2.97 -6.61
N THR A 57 11.60 2.13 -6.50
CA THR A 57 12.48 2.08 -5.32
C THR A 57 13.23 3.39 -5.10
N ASP A 58 13.45 4.17 -6.16
CA ASP A 58 14.11 5.47 -6.06
C ASP A 58 13.14 6.59 -5.68
N GLU A 59 11.84 6.36 -5.83
CA GLU A 59 10.82 7.36 -5.56
C GLU A 59 10.15 7.19 -4.21
N ILE A 60 9.97 5.95 -3.77
CA ILE A 60 9.19 5.62 -2.57
C ILE A 60 9.98 4.62 -1.73
N LEU A 61 9.99 4.82 -0.41
CA LEU A 61 10.60 3.89 0.53
C LEU A 61 10.11 2.48 0.28
N THR A 62 11.02 1.53 0.18
CA THR A 62 10.72 0.14 -0.07
C THR A 62 11.16 -0.71 1.11
N LEU A 63 10.22 -1.48 1.66
CA LEU A 63 10.46 -2.40 2.76
C LEU A 63 10.18 -3.83 2.29
N ALA A 64 11.03 -4.76 2.67
CA ALA A 64 10.81 -6.18 2.40
C ALA A 64 10.18 -6.85 3.61
N ASP A 65 9.28 -7.81 3.37
CA ASP A 65 8.64 -8.62 4.40
C ASP A 65 8.80 -10.10 4.03
N PRO A 66 10.03 -10.67 4.21
CA PRO A 66 10.37 -11.99 3.65
C PRO A 66 9.47 -13.13 4.13
N ASP A 67 9.10 -13.13 5.41
CA ASP A 67 8.29 -14.18 6.02
C ASP A 67 6.80 -13.81 6.11
N ARG A 68 6.41 -12.70 5.51
CA ARG A 68 5.03 -12.19 5.51
C ARG A 68 4.51 -11.87 6.92
N SER A 69 5.41 -11.63 7.88
CA SER A 69 5.04 -11.34 9.26
C SER A 69 4.29 -10.00 9.39
N MET A 70 4.64 -9.00 8.59
CA MET A 70 3.93 -7.73 8.59
C MET A 70 2.50 -7.90 8.08
N ALA A 71 2.31 -8.64 7.00
CA ALA A 71 0.96 -8.95 6.50
C ALA A 71 0.13 -9.66 7.55
N ARG A 72 0.73 -10.63 8.24
CA ARG A 72 0.06 -11.39 9.29
C ARG A 72 -0.29 -10.50 10.48
N SER A 73 0.63 -9.67 10.94
CA SER A 73 0.39 -8.80 12.11
C SER A 73 -0.65 -7.72 11.83
N MET A 74 -0.80 -7.31 10.56
CA MET A 74 -1.83 -6.35 10.16
C MET A 74 -3.18 -7.01 9.89
N GLY A 75 -3.26 -8.33 9.94
CA GLY A 75 -4.50 -9.06 9.71
C GLY A 75 -4.95 -9.08 8.25
N LEU A 76 -4.02 -8.94 7.31
CA LEU A 76 -4.37 -8.88 5.88
C LEU A 76 -4.66 -10.27 5.32
N GLY A 77 -5.72 -10.36 4.54
CA GLY A 77 -6.12 -11.58 3.85
C GLY A 77 -5.79 -11.60 2.36
N SER A 78 -5.68 -10.44 1.74
CA SER A 78 -5.44 -10.32 0.30
C SER A 78 -4.45 -9.20 -0.03
N LEU A 79 -3.68 -9.39 -1.09
CA LEU A 79 -2.77 -8.38 -1.63
C LEU A 79 -3.08 -8.14 -3.12
N PRO A 80 -2.89 -6.93 -3.65
CA PRO A 80 -2.32 -5.76 -2.97
C PRO A 80 -3.26 -5.21 -1.89
N ALA A 81 -2.70 -4.49 -0.92
CA ALA A 81 -3.48 -3.87 0.14
C ALA A 81 -2.94 -2.48 0.47
N PHE A 82 -3.84 -1.55 0.72
CA PHE A 82 -3.50 -0.20 1.18
C PHE A 82 -3.79 -0.12 2.68
N VAL A 83 -2.76 0.20 3.46
CA VAL A 83 -2.86 0.21 4.93
C VAL A 83 -2.44 1.58 5.45
N ALA A 84 -3.27 2.15 6.32
CA ALA A 84 -2.95 3.36 7.07
C ALA A 84 -2.66 2.99 8.52
N ILE A 85 -1.51 3.42 9.03
CA ILE A 85 -1.00 2.99 10.33
C ILE A 85 -0.73 4.23 11.19
N ARG A 86 -1.20 4.21 12.45
CA ARG A 86 -0.94 5.30 13.40
C ARG A 86 0.50 5.28 13.86
N GLN A 87 0.92 6.36 14.52
CA GLN A 87 2.25 6.51 15.11
C GLN A 87 2.59 5.39 16.11
N ASP A 88 1.60 4.86 16.82
CA ASP A 88 1.78 3.78 17.78
C ASP A 88 1.83 2.39 17.16
N GLY A 89 1.69 2.30 15.82
CA GLY A 89 1.70 1.04 15.09
C GLY A 89 0.33 0.42 14.88
N SER A 90 -0.74 0.97 15.45
CA SER A 90 -2.08 0.43 15.25
C SER A 90 -2.62 0.80 13.87
N VAL A 91 -3.43 -0.08 13.31
CA VAL A 91 -4.02 0.11 11.97
C VAL A 91 -5.21 1.07 12.07
N ILE A 92 -5.17 2.16 11.29
CA ILE A 92 -6.30 3.09 11.14
C ILE A 92 -7.35 2.45 10.25
N GLY A 93 -6.90 1.85 9.15
CA GLY A 93 -7.75 1.19 8.18
C GLY A 93 -6.92 0.42 7.18
N ALA A 94 -7.55 -0.54 6.52
CA ALA A 94 -6.93 -1.34 5.48
C ALA A 94 -7.94 -1.63 4.37
N ALA A 95 -7.46 -1.58 3.13
CA ALA A 95 -8.24 -1.91 1.95
C ALA A 95 -7.53 -3.03 1.21
N GLU A 96 -8.17 -4.18 1.05
CA GLU A 96 -7.58 -5.36 0.47
C GLU A 96 -8.05 -5.54 -0.97
N GLY A 97 -7.15 -6.02 -1.83
CA GLY A 97 -7.39 -6.08 -3.26
C GLY A 97 -7.49 -4.69 -3.87
N TRP A 98 -7.99 -4.62 -5.11
CA TRP A 98 -8.33 -3.34 -5.71
C TRP A 98 -9.83 -3.11 -5.57
N ASP A 99 -10.20 -2.58 -4.42
CA ASP A 99 -11.56 -2.13 -4.08
C ASP A 99 -11.52 -0.62 -3.93
N PRO A 100 -11.86 0.15 -4.97
CA PRO A 100 -11.73 1.61 -4.93
C PRO A 100 -12.51 2.27 -3.79
N ALA A 101 -13.66 1.74 -3.41
CA ALA A 101 -14.44 2.28 -2.29
C ALA A 101 -13.70 2.11 -0.96
N ALA A 102 -13.11 0.94 -0.72
CA ALA A 102 -12.33 0.66 0.50
C ALA A 102 -11.04 1.49 0.52
N TRP A 103 -10.36 1.61 -0.62
CA TRP A 103 -9.17 2.46 -0.74
C TRP A 103 -9.51 3.92 -0.46
N ARG A 104 -10.63 4.40 -0.99
CA ARG A 104 -11.07 5.78 -0.77
C ARG A 104 -11.39 6.04 0.70
N THR A 105 -12.02 5.10 1.39
CA THR A 105 -12.32 5.21 2.82
C THR A 105 -11.03 5.26 3.64
N THR A 106 -10.08 4.37 3.38
CA THR A 106 -8.79 4.34 4.08
C THR A 106 -8.01 5.64 3.87
N ALA A 107 -7.97 6.13 2.63
CA ALA A 107 -7.30 7.39 2.30
C ALA A 107 -7.99 8.58 2.99
N ALA A 108 -9.31 8.60 3.03
CA ALA A 108 -10.06 9.67 3.70
C ALA A 108 -9.77 9.70 5.20
N ASP A 109 -9.74 8.55 5.85
CA ASP A 109 -9.44 8.46 7.28
C ASP A 109 -8.03 8.97 7.58
N LEU A 110 -7.05 8.61 6.76
CA LEU A 110 -5.68 9.10 6.91
C LEU A 110 -5.58 10.60 6.65
N ALA A 111 -6.24 11.10 5.62
CA ALA A 111 -6.25 12.52 5.28
C ALA A 111 -6.89 13.35 6.38
N ASP A 112 -8.00 12.88 6.94
CA ASP A 112 -8.68 13.57 8.05
C ASP A 112 -7.80 13.63 9.30
N MET A 113 -7.11 12.53 9.61
CA MET A 113 -6.22 12.48 10.78
C MET A 113 -5.02 13.43 10.64
N THR A 114 -4.54 13.62 9.43
CA THR A 114 -3.34 14.43 9.14
C THR A 114 -3.67 15.83 8.61
N SER A 115 -4.93 16.18 8.51
CA SER A 115 -5.41 17.45 7.93
C SER A 115 -4.84 17.68 6.52
N TRP A 116 -4.92 16.66 5.68
CA TRP A 116 -4.33 16.66 4.35
C TRP A 116 -5.39 16.45 3.27
N SER A 117 -4.97 16.63 2.02
CA SER A 117 -5.81 16.42 0.85
C SER A 117 -6.05 14.94 0.61
N ARG A 118 -7.22 14.61 0.08
CA ARG A 118 -7.59 13.24 -0.28
C ARG A 118 -7.20 12.95 -1.73
N PRO A 119 -6.56 11.80 -2.01
CA PRO A 119 -6.33 11.39 -3.40
C PRO A 119 -7.64 11.06 -4.10
N GLU A 120 -7.67 11.24 -5.43
CA GLU A 120 -8.79 10.79 -6.25
C GLU A 120 -8.72 9.27 -6.42
N ILE A 121 -9.76 8.57 -5.96
CA ILE A 121 -9.86 7.11 -6.05
C ILE A 121 -11.28 6.72 -6.40
N PRO A 122 -11.53 6.01 -7.52
CA PRO A 122 -10.56 5.73 -8.58
C PRO A 122 -10.33 6.93 -9.48
N SER A 123 -9.32 6.83 -10.33
CA SER A 123 -9.01 7.85 -11.33
C SER A 123 -8.96 7.21 -12.72
N LEU A 124 -9.00 8.05 -13.74
CA LEU A 124 -8.92 7.59 -15.12
C LEU A 124 -7.60 6.83 -15.34
N GLY A 125 -7.68 5.67 -15.98
CA GLY A 125 -6.53 4.81 -16.21
C GLY A 125 -6.28 3.76 -15.15
N ASP A 126 -6.98 3.82 -14.01
CA ASP A 126 -6.90 2.77 -13.00
C ASP A 126 -7.51 1.46 -13.53
N PRO A 127 -7.03 0.29 -13.07
CA PRO A 127 -7.63 -0.98 -13.48
C PRO A 127 -9.06 -1.13 -12.98
N ALA A 128 -9.80 -2.06 -13.57
CA ALA A 128 -11.09 -2.46 -13.04
C ALA A 128 -10.89 -3.15 -11.67
N PRO A 129 -11.87 -3.05 -10.75
CA PRO A 129 -11.74 -3.65 -9.43
C PRO A 129 -11.51 -5.16 -9.47
N TYR A 130 -10.72 -5.69 -8.52
CA TYR A 130 -10.46 -7.11 -8.37
C TYR A 130 -10.10 -7.46 -6.93
N ALA A 131 -10.28 -8.74 -6.57
CA ALA A 131 -10.18 -9.19 -5.18
C ALA A 131 -8.74 -9.31 -4.67
N GLY A 132 -7.76 -9.49 -5.55
CA GLY A 132 -6.38 -9.73 -5.13
C GLY A 132 -6.10 -11.20 -4.86
N THR A 133 -4.94 -11.46 -4.24
CA THR A 133 -4.43 -12.81 -3.98
C THR A 133 -4.14 -13.01 -2.49
N ALA A 134 -4.00 -14.26 -2.05
CA ALA A 134 -3.80 -14.56 -0.63
C ALA A 134 -2.55 -13.86 -0.07
N ALA A 135 -2.71 -13.10 1.03
CA ALA A 135 -1.64 -12.30 1.62
C ALA A 135 -0.53 -13.14 2.22
N LEU A 136 -0.83 -14.34 2.67
CA LEU A 136 0.13 -15.23 3.31
C LEU A 136 0.67 -16.33 2.38
N GLY A 137 0.40 -16.20 1.11
CA GLY A 137 0.90 -17.12 0.10
C GLY A 137 -0.03 -18.25 -0.30
#